data_fe95b232232faff831a9de31d0d754d9
#
_entry.id   fe95b232232faff831a9de31d0d754d9
#
_cell.length_a   1.000
_cell.length_b   1.000
_cell.length_c   1.000
_cell.angle_alpha   90.00
_cell.angle_beta   90.00
_cell.angle_gamma   90.00
#
_symmetry.space_group_name_H-M   'P 1'
#
loop_
_entity.id
_entity.type
_entity.pdbx_description
1 polymer ?
#
loop_
_entity_poly.entity_id
_entity_poly.type
_entity_poly.pdbx_seq_one_letter_code
_entity_poly.pdbx_strand_id
1 'polypeptide(L)'
;MRKYSMDGKCLTGTAYGKKIFQYGDKKINQWNRLLDVFKEDRDSKRGFIGIFDPNEILTLENIDVSCTIGLQFFIRNSKLFMSTFMRANDAYRGILSDVFSFTFIQEMLATQMGLEVGSYCHNVATTHIYEPDNKMVEKVLSDTTKEKELFSFPCMPKKNNWDDLKEVYKYEKLYRTHEEEFKVDDVLNLNIAEYWKQVILLLGLFADIKRKNHIDKEAFENLLPIYQYFVKNKWDKFFDRKE
;
A
#
# COMPACT_ATOMS: atom_id res chain seq x y z
N MET A 1 -8.17 13.78 2.92
CA MET A 1 -8.51 13.07 4.17
C MET A 1 -9.50 13.82 5.05
N ARG A 2 -9.24 15.09 5.47
CA ARG A 2 -10.18 15.85 6.33
C ARG A 2 -11.63 15.89 5.81
N LYS A 3 -11.82 15.84 4.52
CA LYS A 3 -13.13 15.86 3.84
C LYS A 3 -14.02 14.66 4.19
N TYR A 4 -13.43 13.51 4.54
CA TYR A 4 -14.14 12.27 4.86
C TYR A 4 -14.16 11.97 6.36
N SER A 5 -13.52 12.79 7.18
CA SER A 5 -13.48 12.62 8.63
C SER A 5 -14.58 13.44 9.29
N MET A 6 -15.39 12.82 10.12
CA MET A 6 -16.49 13.49 10.84
C MET A 6 -15.95 14.51 11.87
N ASP A 7 -14.79 14.23 12.48
CA ASP A 7 -14.14 15.09 13.51
C ASP A 7 -12.94 15.87 12.95
N GLY A 8 -12.61 15.70 11.67
CA GLY A 8 -11.45 16.30 11.03
C GLY A 8 -10.10 15.71 11.46
N LYS A 9 -10.09 14.69 12.33
CA LYS A 9 -8.88 14.11 12.95
C LYS A 9 -8.64 12.66 12.54
N CYS A 10 -9.70 11.84 12.53
CA CYS A 10 -9.62 10.41 12.29
C CYS A 10 -10.53 9.98 11.15
N LEU A 11 -10.10 8.94 10.43
CA LEU A 11 -10.95 8.16 9.53
C LEU A 11 -11.42 6.91 10.26
N THR A 12 -12.71 6.62 10.22
CA THR A 12 -13.33 5.49 10.91
C THR A 12 -13.51 4.28 10.00
N GLY A 13 -13.85 4.53 8.74
CA GLY A 13 -14.10 3.50 7.71
C GLY A 13 -12.85 3.12 6.94
N THR A 14 -12.18 4.07 6.31
CA THR A 14 -11.07 3.81 5.37
C THR A 14 -9.69 3.62 6.02
N ALA A 15 -9.57 3.78 7.34
CA ALA A 15 -8.33 3.51 8.07
C ALA A 15 -8.17 2.01 8.40
N TYR A 16 -7.91 1.19 7.39
CA TYR A 16 -7.87 -0.27 7.51
C TYR A 16 -6.81 -0.80 8.49
N GLY A 17 -5.70 -0.10 8.65
CA GLY A 17 -4.65 -0.51 9.60
C GLY A 17 -5.17 -0.68 11.03
N LYS A 18 -6.00 0.25 11.53
CA LYS A 18 -6.64 0.11 12.84
C LYS A 18 -7.52 -1.14 12.92
N LYS A 19 -8.27 -1.43 11.86
CA LYS A 19 -9.14 -2.59 11.80
C LYS A 19 -8.38 -3.91 11.75
N ILE A 20 -7.25 -3.96 11.08
CA ILE A 20 -6.39 -5.15 11.04
C ILE A 20 -5.76 -5.43 12.40
N PHE A 21 -5.25 -4.39 13.09
CA PHE A 21 -4.43 -4.57 14.30
C PHE A 21 -5.14 -4.29 15.62
N GLN A 22 -6.29 -3.61 15.60
CA GLN A 22 -7.04 -3.19 16.80
C GLN A 22 -8.55 -3.16 16.52
N TYR A 23 -9.13 -4.24 16.00
CA TYR A 23 -10.53 -4.27 15.57
C TYR A 23 -11.50 -4.21 16.73
N GLY A 24 -12.51 -3.34 16.59
CA GLY A 24 -13.60 -3.17 17.54
C GLY A 24 -13.18 -2.71 18.93
N ASP A 25 -14.12 -2.71 19.87
CA ASP A 25 -13.91 -2.26 21.25
C ASP A 25 -12.91 -3.13 22.03
N LYS A 26 -12.86 -4.41 21.69
CA LYS A 26 -11.91 -5.36 22.27
C LYS A 26 -10.49 -5.25 21.71
N LYS A 27 -10.25 -4.35 20.77
CA LYS A 27 -8.94 -4.12 20.12
C LYS A 27 -8.28 -5.40 19.62
N ILE A 28 -9.06 -6.25 18.94
CA ILE A 28 -8.59 -7.54 18.45
C ILE A 28 -7.51 -7.33 17.39
N ASN A 29 -6.33 -7.93 17.60
CA ASN A 29 -5.30 -8.00 16.59
C ASN A 29 -5.61 -9.17 15.63
N GLN A 30 -6.28 -8.86 14.51
CA GLN A 30 -6.70 -9.85 13.53
C GLN A 30 -5.49 -10.46 12.79
N TRP A 31 -4.39 -9.71 12.65
CA TRP A 31 -3.16 -10.21 12.05
C TRP A 31 -2.55 -11.36 12.87
N ASN A 32 -2.38 -11.15 14.17
CA ASN A 32 -1.85 -12.21 15.04
C ASN A 32 -2.82 -13.39 15.10
N ARG A 33 -4.13 -13.13 15.17
CA ARG A 33 -5.14 -14.18 15.16
C ARG A 33 -5.09 -15.03 13.89
N LEU A 34 -4.82 -14.40 12.74
CA LEU A 34 -4.65 -15.11 11.48
C LEU A 34 -3.43 -16.05 11.49
N LEU A 35 -2.30 -15.58 12.05
CA LEU A 35 -1.11 -16.41 12.24
C LEU A 35 -1.39 -17.61 13.14
N ASP A 36 -2.12 -17.41 14.26
CA ASP A 36 -2.51 -18.51 15.18
C ASP A 36 -3.38 -19.53 14.46
N VAL A 37 -4.36 -19.09 13.66
CA VAL A 37 -5.24 -19.98 12.90
C VAL A 37 -4.44 -20.88 11.97
N PHE A 38 -3.49 -20.33 11.21
CA PHE A 38 -2.68 -21.12 10.28
C PHE A 38 -1.56 -21.93 10.95
N LYS A 39 -1.18 -21.57 12.16
CA LYS A 39 -0.28 -22.38 12.99
C LYS A 39 -0.99 -23.65 13.50
N GLU A 40 -2.26 -23.51 13.88
CA GLU A 40 -3.11 -24.62 14.35
C GLU A 40 -3.50 -25.54 13.19
N ASP A 41 -3.96 -24.96 12.09
CA ASP A 41 -4.45 -25.70 10.91
C ASP A 41 -4.09 -24.93 9.62
N ARG A 42 -3.12 -25.45 8.86
CA ARG A 42 -2.66 -24.83 7.60
C ARG A 42 -3.73 -24.87 6.49
N ASP A 43 -4.66 -25.81 6.56
CA ASP A 43 -5.77 -25.93 5.60
C ASP A 43 -7.02 -25.16 6.00
N SER A 44 -6.96 -24.43 7.11
CA SER A 44 -8.08 -23.69 7.67
C SER A 44 -8.73 -22.75 6.68
N LYS A 45 -10.05 -22.73 6.69
CA LYS A 45 -10.89 -21.78 5.98
C LYS A 45 -11.24 -20.55 6.84
N ARG A 46 -10.75 -20.52 8.11
CA ARG A 46 -10.98 -19.43 9.08
C ARG A 46 -9.99 -18.28 8.94
N GLY A 47 -9.10 -18.33 7.94
CA GLY A 47 -8.09 -17.31 7.69
C GLY A 47 -8.71 -16.04 7.11
N PHE A 48 -9.39 -15.23 7.93
CA PHE A 48 -10.13 -14.06 7.49
C PHE A 48 -9.79 -12.83 8.35
N ILE A 49 -9.64 -11.67 7.70
CA ILE A 49 -9.56 -10.34 8.32
C ILE A 49 -10.80 -9.55 7.91
N GLY A 50 -11.65 -9.22 8.87
CA GLY A 50 -12.81 -8.35 8.66
C GLY A 50 -12.39 -6.87 8.62
N ILE A 51 -12.88 -6.13 7.63
CA ILE A 51 -12.61 -4.69 7.50
C ILE A 51 -13.89 -3.89 7.75
N PHE A 52 -14.97 -4.22 7.04
CA PHE A 52 -16.26 -3.56 7.25
C PHE A 52 -16.78 -3.78 8.66
N ASP A 53 -17.22 -2.69 9.29
CA ASP A 53 -17.86 -2.73 10.59
C ASP A 53 -19.30 -2.24 10.43
N PRO A 54 -20.34 -3.02 10.80
CA PRO A 54 -21.73 -2.60 10.73
C PRO A 54 -22.03 -1.29 11.45
N ASN A 55 -21.26 -0.95 12.48
CA ASN A 55 -21.39 0.33 13.19
C ASN A 55 -21.15 1.55 12.29
N GLU A 56 -20.42 1.39 11.17
CA GLU A 56 -20.16 2.48 10.23
C GLU A 56 -21.44 3.00 9.53
N ILE A 57 -22.46 2.15 9.40
CA ILE A 57 -23.72 2.50 8.74
C ILE A 57 -24.86 2.83 9.71
N LEU A 58 -24.61 2.83 11.02
CA LEU A 58 -25.62 3.23 12.01
C LEU A 58 -25.97 4.71 11.93
N THR A 59 -25.03 5.54 11.50
CA THR A 59 -25.21 6.98 11.31
C THR A 59 -25.26 7.28 9.84
N LEU A 60 -26.40 7.77 9.32
CA LEU A 60 -26.58 8.07 7.90
C LEU A 60 -25.63 9.16 7.39
N GLU A 61 -25.21 10.06 8.26
CA GLU A 61 -24.27 11.14 7.96
C GLU A 61 -22.82 10.67 7.83
N ASN A 62 -22.52 9.42 8.22
CA ASN A 62 -21.18 8.89 8.08
C ASN A 62 -20.84 8.61 6.61
N ILE A 63 -19.99 9.45 6.04
CA ILE A 63 -19.52 9.32 4.66
C ILE A 63 -18.27 8.45 4.53
N ASP A 64 -17.60 8.11 5.65
CA ASP A 64 -16.39 7.29 5.70
C ASP A 64 -16.75 5.83 6.03
N VAL A 65 -17.44 5.18 5.12
CA VAL A 65 -17.82 3.76 5.23
C VAL A 65 -16.86 2.89 4.41
N SER A 66 -16.31 1.85 5.01
CA SER A 66 -15.39 0.92 4.36
C SER A 66 -15.94 0.36 3.05
N CYS A 67 -15.18 0.48 1.97
CA CYS A 67 -15.49 -0.20 0.72
C CYS A 67 -15.11 -1.68 0.77
N THR A 68 -14.06 -2.04 1.51
CA THR A 68 -13.62 -3.41 1.69
C THR A 68 -14.43 -4.10 2.79
N ILE A 69 -14.98 -5.26 2.48
CA ILE A 69 -15.70 -6.11 3.44
C ILE A 69 -14.69 -6.92 4.25
N GLY A 70 -13.73 -7.52 3.58
CA GLY A 70 -12.67 -8.29 4.24
C GLY A 70 -11.72 -8.97 3.28
N LEU A 71 -10.71 -9.58 3.87
CA LEU A 71 -9.62 -10.25 3.21
C LEU A 71 -9.60 -11.71 3.64
N GLN A 72 -9.81 -12.64 2.72
CA GLN A 72 -9.75 -14.08 2.97
C GLN A 72 -8.40 -14.62 2.53
N PHE A 73 -7.75 -15.34 3.42
CA PHE A 73 -6.49 -16.02 3.18
C PHE A 73 -6.65 -17.53 3.26
N PHE A 74 -5.86 -18.24 2.48
CA PHE A 74 -5.75 -19.70 2.56
C PHE A 74 -4.40 -20.17 2.02
N ILE A 75 -3.92 -21.30 2.55
CA ILE A 75 -2.64 -21.88 2.16
C ILE A 75 -2.91 -23.12 1.32
N ARG A 76 -2.26 -23.23 0.16
CA ARG A 76 -2.27 -24.41 -0.70
C ARG A 76 -0.89 -24.57 -1.34
N ASN A 77 -0.38 -25.81 -1.33
CA ASN A 77 0.92 -26.12 -1.94
C ASN A 77 2.05 -25.15 -1.49
N SER A 78 2.13 -24.86 -0.20
CA SER A 78 3.09 -23.92 0.41
C SER A 78 3.03 -22.49 -0.13
N LYS A 79 1.91 -22.09 -0.71
CA LYS A 79 1.64 -20.73 -1.20
C LYS A 79 0.48 -20.11 -0.43
N LEU A 80 0.61 -18.82 -0.12
CA LEU A 80 -0.46 -18.02 0.48
C LEU A 80 -1.30 -17.37 -0.61
N PHE A 81 -2.54 -17.80 -0.73
CA PHE A 81 -3.55 -17.20 -1.61
C PHE A 81 -4.37 -16.17 -0.85
N MET A 82 -4.89 -15.19 -1.57
CA MET A 82 -5.74 -14.17 -0.99
C MET A 82 -6.90 -13.81 -1.91
N SER A 83 -8.08 -13.63 -1.32
CA SER A 83 -9.26 -13.05 -1.99
C SER A 83 -9.75 -11.85 -1.21
N THR A 84 -9.91 -10.72 -1.88
CA THR A 84 -10.51 -9.51 -1.32
C THR A 84 -11.96 -9.41 -1.74
N PHE A 85 -12.83 -8.95 -0.82
CA PHE A 85 -14.23 -8.68 -1.08
C PHE A 85 -14.53 -7.21 -0.81
N MET A 86 -15.01 -6.51 -1.82
CA MET A 86 -15.37 -5.11 -1.76
C MET A 86 -16.83 -4.89 -2.18
N ARG A 87 -17.55 -4.03 -1.46
CA ARG A 87 -18.91 -3.63 -1.85
C ARG A 87 -18.90 -2.69 -3.06
N ALA A 88 -17.88 -1.86 -3.18
CA ALA A 88 -17.69 -0.92 -4.28
C ALA A 88 -16.21 -0.59 -4.47
N ASN A 89 -15.80 -0.29 -5.70
CA ASN A 89 -14.47 0.24 -5.98
C ASN A 89 -14.51 1.23 -7.15
N ASP A 90 -13.64 2.24 -7.07
CA ASP A 90 -13.39 3.18 -8.14
C ASP A 90 -12.41 2.56 -9.15
N ALA A 91 -12.84 2.46 -10.41
CA ALA A 91 -12.06 1.82 -11.46
C ALA A 91 -10.79 2.59 -11.84
N TYR A 92 -10.76 3.91 -11.64
CA TYR A 92 -9.66 4.76 -12.07
C TYR A 92 -8.59 4.95 -10.98
N ARG A 93 -9.01 5.28 -9.76
CA ARG A 93 -8.09 5.57 -8.64
C ARG A 93 -8.01 4.43 -7.63
N GLY A 94 -9.15 3.81 -7.35
CA GLY A 94 -9.31 2.85 -6.26
C GLY A 94 -8.65 1.52 -6.56
N ILE A 95 -9.02 0.86 -7.66
CA ILE A 95 -8.56 -0.50 -7.98
C ILE A 95 -7.03 -0.60 -7.93
N LEU A 96 -6.32 0.33 -8.56
CA LEU A 96 -4.85 0.30 -8.59
C LEU A 96 -4.24 0.37 -7.18
N SER A 97 -4.75 1.29 -6.37
CA SER A 97 -4.26 1.52 -5.00
C SER A 97 -4.60 0.34 -4.08
N ASP A 98 -5.81 -0.20 -4.23
CA ASP A 98 -6.29 -1.31 -3.40
C ASP A 98 -5.58 -2.63 -3.75
N VAL A 99 -5.43 -2.94 -5.04
CA VAL A 99 -4.68 -4.12 -5.48
C VAL A 99 -3.24 -4.06 -4.99
N PHE A 100 -2.58 -2.89 -5.12
CA PHE A 100 -1.23 -2.71 -4.59
C PHE A 100 -1.18 -2.93 -3.06
N SER A 101 -2.07 -2.29 -2.32
CA SER A 101 -2.09 -2.37 -0.84
C SER A 101 -2.38 -3.79 -0.36
N PHE A 102 -3.32 -4.48 -0.98
CA PHE A 102 -3.71 -5.81 -0.57
C PHE A 102 -2.68 -6.86 -0.97
N THR A 103 -2.09 -6.78 -2.16
CA THR A 103 -1.00 -7.68 -2.54
C THR A 103 0.26 -7.46 -1.69
N PHE A 104 0.53 -6.23 -1.26
CA PHE A 104 1.57 -5.95 -0.27
C PHE A 104 1.29 -6.63 1.08
N ILE A 105 0.04 -6.59 1.56
CA ILE A 105 -0.40 -7.30 2.78
C ILE A 105 -0.22 -8.82 2.61
N GLN A 106 -0.59 -9.36 1.44
CA GLN A 106 -0.40 -10.77 1.12
C GLN A 106 1.08 -11.16 1.16
N GLU A 107 1.94 -10.38 0.53
CA GLU A 107 3.39 -10.65 0.50
C GLU A 107 4.02 -10.56 1.90
N MET A 108 3.65 -9.53 2.70
CA MET A 108 4.08 -9.41 4.10
C MET A 108 3.73 -10.64 4.93
N LEU A 109 2.51 -11.13 4.79
CA LEU A 109 2.06 -12.32 5.52
C LEU A 109 2.76 -13.58 5.02
N ALA A 110 2.89 -13.75 3.71
CA ALA A 110 3.57 -14.89 3.10
C ALA A 110 5.03 -14.98 3.57
N THR A 111 5.78 -13.88 3.50
CA THR A 111 7.20 -13.84 3.91
C THR A 111 7.36 -14.09 5.42
N GLN A 112 6.45 -13.56 6.26
CA GLN A 112 6.44 -13.81 7.70
C GLN A 112 6.20 -15.28 8.03
N MET A 113 5.38 -15.97 7.23
CA MET A 113 5.05 -17.38 7.43
C MET A 113 6.01 -18.35 6.71
N GLY A 114 7.01 -17.85 6.00
CA GLY A 114 7.92 -18.66 5.20
C GLY A 114 7.24 -19.33 4.00
N LEU A 115 6.19 -18.70 3.45
CA LEU A 115 5.43 -19.17 2.30
C LEU A 115 5.80 -18.39 1.04
N GLU A 116 5.54 -18.99 -0.10
CA GLU A 116 5.50 -18.26 -1.37
C GLU A 116 4.17 -17.52 -1.54
N VAL A 117 4.19 -16.45 -2.34
CA VAL A 117 2.98 -15.72 -2.70
C VAL A 117 2.19 -16.55 -3.73
N GLY A 118 0.93 -16.82 -3.44
CA GLY A 118 -0.02 -17.45 -4.36
C GLY A 118 -0.80 -16.40 -5.17
N SER A 119 -1.85 -16.83 -5.85
CA SER A 119 -2.71 -15.91 -6.61
C SER A 119 -3.51 -14.98 -5.69
N TYR A 120 -3.75 -13.79 -6.19
CA TYR A 120 -4.64 -12.79 -5.61
C TYR A 120 -5.93 -12.69 -6.44
N CYS A 121 -7.07 -12.61 -5.76
CA CYS A 121 -8.37 -12.40 -6.37
C CYS A 121 -9.03 -11.12 -5.82
N HIS A 122 -9.43 -10.22 -6.70
CA HIS A 122 -10.07 -8.96 -6.35
C HIS A 122 -11.55 -9.00 -6.74
N ASN A 123 -12.43 -9.20 -5.76
CA ASN A 123 -13.87 -9.27 -5.96
C ASN A 123 -14.51 -7.93 -5.61
N VAL A 124 -15.26 -7.35 -6.53
CA VAL A 124 -15.95 -6.08 -6.38
C VAL A 124 -17.41 -6.23 -6.80
N ALA A 125 -18.34 -5.89 -5.90
CA ALA A 125 -19.76 -6.00 -6.20
C ALA A 125 -20.24 -4.94 -7.22
N THR A 126 -19.69 -3.72 -7.15
CA THR A 126 -19.95 -2.67 -8.13
C THR A 126 -18.73 -1.81 -8.36
N THR A 127 -18.50 -1.45 -9.63
CA THR A 127 -17.38 -0.60 -10.04
C THR A 127 -17.93 0.67 -10.67
N HIS A 128 -17.30 1.81 -10.36
CA HIS A 128 -17.71 3.13 -10.85
C HIS A 128 -16.49 3.99 -11.23
N ILE A 129 -16.77 5.07 -11.95
CA ILE A 129 -15.84 6.16 -12.24
C ILE A 129 -16.53 7.44 -11.77
N TYR A 130 -15.81 8.30 -11.06
CA TYR A 130 -16.34 9.60 -10.66
C TYR A 130 -16.31 10.58 -11.84
N GLU A 131 -17.41 11.32 -12.05
CA GLU A 131 -17.55 12.30 -13.14
C GLU A 131 -16.34 13.25 -13.29
N PRO A 132 -15.75 13.82 -12.21
CA PRO A 132 -14.58 14.67 -12.34
C PRO A 132 -13.35 14.00 -12.98
N ASP A 133 -13.32 12.66 -13.01
CA ASP A 133 -12.20 11.90 -13.55
C ASP A 133 -12.39 11.49 -15.03
N ASN A 134 -13.59 11.69 -15.60
CA ASN A 134 -13.94 11.25 -16.95
C ASN A 134 -12.90 11.68 -18.00
N LYS A 135 -12.44 12.94 -17.99
CA LYS A 135 -11.44 13.44 -18.94
C LYS A 135 -10.11 12.69 -18.83
N MET A 136 -9.70 12.32 -17.62
CA MET A 136 -8.47 11.57 -17.40
C MET A 136 -8.62 10.12 -17.83
N VAL A 137 -9.79 9.53 -17.57
CA VAL A 137 -10.13 8.18 -18.04
C VAL A 137 -10.13 8.11 -19.55
N GLU A 138 -10.77 9.07 -20.23
CA GLU A 138 -10.76 9.16 -21.70
C GLU A 138 -9.33 9.25 -22.24
N LYS A 139 -8.46 10.05 -21.60
CA LYS A 139 -7.05 10.13 -21.97
C LYS A 139 -6.34 8.78 -21.84
N VAL A 140 -6.55 8.05 -20.75
CA VAL A 140 -5.98 6.71 -20.55
C VAL A 140 -6.50 5.72 -21.60
N LEU A 141 -7.80 5.73 -21.90
CA LEU A 141 -8.40 4.86 -22.90
C LEU A 141 -7.97 5.17 -24.33
N SER A 142 -7.67 6.44 -24.61
CA SER A 142 -7.18 6.88 -25.94
C SER A 142 -5.67 6.71 -26.11
N ASP A 143 -4.94 6.44 -25.02
CA ASP A 143 -3.51 6.20 -25.08
C ASP A 143 -3.20 4.87 -25.75
N THR A 144 -2.66 4.93 -26.94
CA THR A 144 -2.23 3.76 -27.73
C THR A 144 -0.75 3.45 -27.56
N THR A 145 -0.07 4.17 -26.68
CA THR A 145 1.35 3.97 -26.42
C THR A 145 1.53 2.60 -25.76
N LYS A 146 2.24 1.70 -26.44
CA LYS A 146 2.63 0.42 -25.85
C LYS A 146 3.93 0.64 -25.12
N GLU A 147 3.92 0.45 -23.81
CA GLU A 147 5.16 0.39 -23.07
C GLU A 147 6.01 -0.79 -23.56
N LYS A 148 7.26 -0.47 -23.88
CA LYS A 148 8.21 -1.46 -24.40
C LYS A 148 9.06 -2.08 -23.30
N GLU A 149 9.11 -1.46 -22.14
CA GLU A 149 9.93 -1.90 -21.02
C GLU A 149 9.07 -2.53 -19.94
N LEU A 150 9.27 -3.82 -19.69
CA LEU A 150 8.68 -4.53 -18.58
C LEU A 150 9.72 -4.58 -17.45
N PHE A 151 9.41 -3.96 -16.34
CA PHE A 151 10.22 -4.03 -15.14
C PHE A 151 9.64 -5.05 -14.18
N SER A 152 10.52 -5.81 -13.52
CA SER A 152 10.11 -6.60 -12.37
C SER A 152 10.25 -5.78 -11.10
N PHE A 153 9.21 -5.74 -10.30
CA PHE A 153 9.33 -5.20 -8.94
C PHE A 153 10.23 -6.10 -8.09
N PRO A 154 11.06 -5.52 -7.21
CA PRO A 154 11.84 -6.31 -6.28
C PRO A 154 10.91 -7.09 -5.34
N CYS A 155 11.24 -8.35 -5.10
CA CYS A 155 10.51 -9.16 -4.13
C CYS A 155 10.88 -8.73 -2.70
N MET A 156 9.89 -8.76 -1.83
CA MET A 156 10.12 -8.53 -0.41
C MET A 156 11.03 -9.63 0.17
N PRO A 157 11.96 -9.30 1.09
CA PRO A 157 12.85 -10.29 1.68
C PRO A 157 12.11 -11.44 2.34
N LYS A 158 12.54 -12.69 2.08
CA LYS A 158 11.94 -13.92 2.65
C LYS A 158 12.28 -14.08 4.13
N LYS A 159 11.76 -13.18 4.95
CA LYS A 159 11.94 -13.16 6.41
C LYS A 159 10.74 -12.47 7.08
N ASN A 160 10.74 -12.43 8.41
CA ASN A 160 9.86 -11.50 9.11
C ASN A 160 10.36 -10.07 8.87
N ASN A 161 9.57 -9.26 8.16
CA ASN A 161 9.95 -7.90 7.74
C ASN A 161 9.47 -6.80 8.71
N TRP A 162 8.87 -7.15 9.84
CA TRP A 162 8.30 -6.15 10.77
C TRP A 162 9.32 -5.18 11.35
N ASP A 163 10.56 -5.64 11.60
CA ASP A 163 11.58 -4.75 12.16
C ASP A 163 12.09 -3.77 11.10
N ASP A 164 12.32 -4.22 9.87
CA ASP A 164 12.67 -3.32 8.76
C ASP A 164 11.53 -2.31 8.50
N LEU A 165 10.27 -2.75 8.55
CA LEU A 165 9.10 -1.88 8.37
C LEU A 165 8.97 -0.82 9.48
N LYS A 166 9.39 -1.12 10.71
CA LYS A 166 9.45 -0.11 11.80
C LYS A 166 10.42 1.01 11.45
N GLU A 167 11.58 0.69 10.86
CA GLU A 167 12.52 1.72 10.39
C GLU A 167 11.90 2.56 9.27
N VAL A 168 11.22 1.94 8.29
CA VAL A 168 10.48 2.68 7.26
C VAL A 168 9.47 3.64 7.89
N TYR A 169 8.72 3.19 8.89
CA TYR A 169 7.71 4.00 9.58
C TYR A 169 8.32 5.18 10.34
N LYS A 170 9.49 4.96 10.96
CA LYS A 170 10.26 6.01 11.64
C LYS A 170 10.67 7.09 10.64
N TYR A 171 11.30 6.74 9.53
CA TYR A 171 11.74 7.70 8.51
C TYR A 171 10.56 8.38 7.81
N GLU A 172 9.47 7.66 7.51
CA GLU A 172 8.24 8.27 6.99
C GLU A 172 7.75 9.38 7.93
N LYS A 173 7.68 9.10 9.24
CA LYS A 173 7.27 10.08 10.24
C LYS A 173 8.20 11.28 10.26
N LEU A 174 9.51 11.07 10.37
CA LEU A 174 10.51 12.15 10.40
C LEU A 174 10.39 13.06 9.18
N TYR A 175 10.27 12.49 7.99
CA TYR A 175 10.12 13.27 6.77
C TYR A 175 8.76 13.98 6.68
N ARG A 176 7.68 13.34 7.07
CA ARG A 176 6.34 13.94 7.06
C ARG A 176 6.16 15.06 8.07
N THR A 177 6.73 14.91 9.29
CA THR A 177 6.64 15.91 10.36
C THR A 177 7.69 17.00 10.28
N HIS A 178 8.65 16.90 9.36
CA HIS A 178 9.78 17.82 9.20
C HIS A 178 10.75 17.84 10.41
N GLU A 179 10.81 16.76 11.15
CA GLU A 179 11.72 16.62 12.29
C GLU A 179 13.17 16.40 11.83
N GLU A 180 13.35 15.78 10.65
CA GLU A 180 14.66 15.60 10.03
C GLU A 180 14.62 15.90 8.53
N GLU A 181 15.74 16.36 7.99
CA GLU A 181 15.95 16.47 6.55
C GLU A 181 16.35 15.12 5.97
N PHE A 182 15.91 14.87 4.74
CA PHE A 182 16.32 13.70 4.00
C PHE A 182 17.80 13.79 3.61
N LYS A 183 18.56 12.73 3.91
CA LYS A 183 19.95 12.54 3.47
C LYS A 183 20.11 11.12 2.94
N VAL A 184 20.68 11.00 1.76
CA VAL A 184 20.86 9.73 1.06
C VAL A 184 21.76 8.79 1.87
N ASP A 185 22.90 9.28 2.33
CA ASP A 185 23.88 8.50 3.11
C ASP A 185 23.26 7.87 4.37
N ASP A 186 22.38 8.60 5.07
CA ASP A 186 21.72 8.08 6.26
C ASP A 186 20.89 6.84 5.93
N VAL A 187 20.25 6.82 4.75
CA VAL A 187 19.45 5.67 4.29
C VAL A 187 20.31 4.53 3.80
N LEU A 188 21.34 4.83 3.00
CA LEU A 188 22.23 3.80 2.45
C LEU A 188 23.00 3.04 3.54
N ASN A 189 23.33 3.71 4.65
CA ASN A 189 24.04 3.12 5.80
C ASN A 189 23.13 2.36 6.78
N LEU A 190 21.81 2.31 6.56
CA LEU A 190 20.91 1.54 7.42
C LEU A 190 21.21 0.04 7.35
N ASN A 191 21.15 -0.62 8.49
CA ASN A 191 21.28 -2.08 8.57
C ASN A 191 19.93 -2.79 8.36
N ILE A 192 19.30 -2.54 7.20
CA ILE A 192 18.07 -3.18 6.76
C ILE A 192 18.23 -3.71 5.34
N ALA A 193 17.29 -4.53 4.89
CA ALA A 193 17.32 -5.06 3.53
C ALA A 193 17.18 -3.95 2.48
N GLU A 194 17.88 -4.14 1.33
CA GLU A 194 17.87 -3.17 0.22
C GLU A 194 16.47 -2.79 -0.23
N TYR A 195 15.56 -3.75 -0.30
CA TYR A 195 14.14 -3.52 -0.58
C TYR A 195 13.55 -2.37 0.25
N TRP A 196 13.83 -2.35 1.56
CA TRP A 196 13.29 -1.34 2.47
C TRP A 196 14.04 -0.01 2.40
N LYS A 197 15.36 -0.03 2.09
CA LYS A 197 16.11 1.20 1.78
C LYS A 197 15.51 1.92 0.58
N GLN A 198 15.16 1.19 -0.47
CA GLN A 198 14.49 1.75 -1.65
C GLN A 198 13.17 2.44 -1.30
N VAL A 199 12.38 1.86 -0.39
CA VAL A 199 11.14 2.50 0.08
C VAL A 199 11.43 3.81 0.82
N ILE A 200 12.44 3.82 1.70
CA ILE A 200 12.83 5.04 2.45
C ILE A 200 13.38 6.11 1.51
N LEU A 201 14.21 5.73 0.52
CA LEU A 201 14.70 6.67 -0.51
C LEU A 201 13.55 7.32 -1.28
N LEU A 202 12.53 6.54 -1.68
CA LEU A 202 11.34 7.06 -2.34
C LEU A 202 10.54 8.04 -1.46
N LEU A 203 10.40 7.74 -0.17
CA LEU A 203 9.73 8.63 0.79
C LEU A 203 10.49 9.94 0.98
N GLY A 204 11.81 9.87 1.13
CA GLY A 204 12.67 11.05 1.25
C GLY A 204 12.66 11.92 0.00
N LEU A 205 12.81 11.29 -1.17
CA LEU A 205 12.73 11.98 -2.45
C LEU A 205 11.37 12.67 -2.66
N PHE A 206 10.27 11.98 -2.31
CA PHE A 206 8.93 12.56 -2.36
C PHE A 206 8.80 13.77 -1.43
N ALA A 207 9.34 13.70 -0.21
CA ALA A 207 9.32 14.80 0.74
C ALA A 207 10.07 16.02 0.19
N ASP A 208 11.26 15.85 -0.38
CA ASP A 208 12.06 16.91 -0.96
C ASP A 208 11.39 17.55 -2.18
N ILE A 209 10.82 16.76 -3.08
CA ILE A 209 10.06 17.26 -4.22
C ILE A 209 8.89 18.14 -3.74
N LYS A 210 8.17 17.71 -2.71
CA LYS A 210 7.02 18.44 -2.17
C LYS A 210 7.40 19.73 -1.45
N ARG A 211 8.55 19.78 -0.80
CA ARG A 211 9.00 20.92 0.00
C ARG A 211 9.83 21.90 -0.78
N LYS A 212 10.85 21.37 -1.45
CA LYS A 212 11.91 22.17 -2.09
C LYS A 212 11.66 22.36 -3.57
N ASN A 213 10.64 21.68 -4.15
CA ASN A 213 10.41 21.60 -5.59
C ASN A 213 11.71 21.25 -6.34
N HIS A 214 12.46 20.31 -5.78
CA HIS A 214 13.76 19.86 -6.24
C HIS A 214 13.81 18.34 -6.20
N ILE A 215 14.57 17.74 -7.11
CA ILE A 215 14.87 16.32 -7.12
C ILE A 215 16.33 16.14 -6.69
N ASP A 216 16.54 15.36 -5.66
CA ASP A 216 17.87 14.95 -5.24
C ASP A 216 18.39 13.92 -6.26
N LYS A 217 19.44 14.30 -7.00
CA LYS A 217 20.01 13.46 -8.06
C LYS A 217 20.66 12.20 -7.51
N GLU A 218 21.34 12.30 -6.38
CA GLU A 218 21.99 11.17 -5.74
C GLU A 218 20.95 10.14 -5.26
N ALA A 219 19.87 10.61 -4.62
CA ALA A 219 18.76 9.76 -4.25
C ALA A 219 18.15 9.06 -5.47
N PHE A 220 17.93 9.81 -6.56
CA PHE A 220 17.38 9.25 -7.78
C PHE A 220 18.30 8.20 -8.41
N GLU A 221 19.60 8.44 -8.48
CA GLU A 221 20.60 7.52 -9.05
C GLU A 221 20.74 6.22 -8.23
N ASN A 222 20.49 6.27 -6.92
CA ASN A 222 20.48 5.11 -6.03
C ASN A 222 19.16 4.32 -6.05
N LEU A 223 18.14 4.77 -6.77
CA LEU A 223 16.91 3.99 -6.95
C LEU A 223 17.09 2.86 -7.96
N LEU A 224 16.38 1.77 -7.75
CA LEU A 224 16.26 0.71 -8.76
C LEU A 224 15.63 1.23 -10.06
N PRO A 225 15.97 0.66 -11.23
CA PRO A 225 15.50 1.15 -12.54
C PRO A 225 13.98 1.32 -12.63
N ILE A 226 13.20 0.40 -12.04
CA ILE A 226 11.72 0.49 -11.99
C ILE A 226 11.27 1.75 -11.25
N TYR A 227 11.90 2.09 -10.14
CA TYR A 227 11.55 3.27 -9.36
C TYR A 227 12.02 4.55 -10.03
N GLN A 228 13.21 4.54 -10.67
CA GLN A 228 13.67 5.66 -11.52
C GLN A 228 12.67 5.94 -12.63
N TYR A 229 12.19 4.91 -13.30
CA TYR A 229 11.18 5.03 -14.35
C TYR A 229 9.90 5.73 -13.85
N PHE A 230 9.34 5.28 -12.72
CA PHE A 230 8.14 5.90 -12.17
C PHE A 230 8.37 7.34 -11.68
N VAL A 231 9.50 7.60 -11.04
CA VAL A 231 9.86 8.95 -10.58
C VAL A 231 9.99 9.88 -11.77
N LYS A 232 10.70 9.47 -12.83
CA LYS A 232 10.90 10.26 -14.05
C LYS A 232 9.58 10.55 -14.74
N ASN A 233 8.71 9.57 -14.93
CA ASN A 233 7.42 9.76 -15.57
C ASN A 233 6.46 10.64 -14.75
N LYS A 234 6.51 10.54 -13.42
CA LYS A 234 5.63 11.36 -12.56
C LYS A 234 6.08 12.80 -12.43
N TRP A 235 7.36 13.07 -12.53
CA TRP A 235 7.98 14.38 -12.33
C TRP A 235 8.95 14.73 -13.46
N ASP A 236 8.51 14.51 -14.69
CA ASP A 236 9.23 14.77 -15.94
C ASP A 236 9.87 16.16 -15.98
N LYS A 237 9.18 17.17 -15.47
CA LYS A 237 9.64 18.57 -15.41
C LYS A 237 11.03 18.77 -14.77
N PHE A 238 11.53 17.81 -14.00
CA PHE A 238 12.86 17.87 -13.39
C PHE A 238 13.95 17.24 -14.25
N PHE A 239 13.56 16.51 -15.31
CA PHE A 239 14.46 15.77 -16.19
C PHE A 239 14.55 16.36 -17.61
N ASP A 240 13.54 17.14 -18.04
CA ASP A 240 13.43 17.66 -19.42
C ASP A 240 14.14 19.00 -19.65
N ARG A 241 14.95 19.51 -18.72
CA ARG A 241 15.81 20.65 -19.02
C ARG A 241 16.99 20.19 -19.89
N LYS A 242 16.77 20.16 -21.21
CA LYS A 242 17.86 20.33 -22.14
C LYS A 242 18.43 21.74 -21.89
N GLU A 243 19.64 21.81 -21.35
CA GLU A 243 20.47 22.99 -21.43
C GLU A 243 20.73 23.37 -22.90
#